data_5fc058f026c9113a01a0d07e69acabfc
#
_entry.id   5fc058f026c9113a01a0d07e69acabfc
#
_cell.length_a   1.000
_cell.length_b   1.000
_cell.length_c   1.000
_cell.angle_alpha   90.00
_cell.angle_beta   90.00
_cell.angle_gamma   90.00
#
_symmetry.space_group_name_H-M   'P 1'
#
loop_
_entity.id
_entity.type
_entity.pdbx_description
1 polymer ?
#
loop_
_entity_poly.entity_id
_entity_poly.type
_entity_poly.pdbx_seq_one_letter_code
_entity_poly.pdbx_strand_id
1 'polypeptide(L)'
;VSDLYNVTIRKITPAGMVSTIAGSVGVSGNTDGTGSAAQFHTPTGLAVDKNGNIYVADFDRIRKVTRAGVVTTLSKAGWPSLKASSVFEPDACGGCTGDYLAFGDPEGMAVDSAGNLYVADTGVRAVGSEGIGRLTKISPVGVVGPQIGSYLSLGGDEDGIGGTFNRPAGIAVDNAGNIFVSDSASNRIRIGVPLQSQLLNIATRMGVRKGDQVLIGGFIITGSDRKKVLIRGIGPSLGSAGVAGALADPTLDLHQGSTTIVSNDNWKTRSDGSSQQAEIEATTVPPTNDLESAIVATLSPGAYTAILGGKDAGAGVGLVEVYDLAQTADSKLANISTRGFVDTGDNVMIGGLIVGNDTGGTSKVIVRALGPSIPVTGALSDPTLELRDGSGTLISSNDNWKVRPDGSSQQAEIEATTIPPTNNLESALVATLAPGNYTAIVRGKGNTTGVGLVEVYNIE
;
A
#
# COMPACT_ATOMS: atom_id res chain seq x y z
N VAL A 1 -20.01 20.27 -18.61
CA VAL A 1 -21.34 19.65 -18.63
C VAL A 1 -21.43 18.71 -19.81
N SER A 2 -21.92 17.49 -19.59
CA SER A 2 -22.39 16.59 -20.66
C SER A 2 -23.74 17.06 -21.14
N ASP A 3 -23.87 17.32 -22.43
CA ASP A 3 -25.11 17.70 -23.07
C ASP A 3 -25.68 16.47 -23.81
N LEU A 4 -26.40 15.64 -23.06
CA LEU A 4 -26.81 14.29 -23.44
C LEU A 4 -27.55 14.26 -24.78
N TYR A 5 -28.54 15.12 -24.95
CA TYR A 5 -29.38 15.12 -26.16
C TYR A 5 -28.68 15.71 -27.38
N ASN A 6 -27.70 16.61 -27.16
CA ASN A 6 -26.87 17.14 -28.22
C ASN A 6 -25.58 16.34 -28.46
N VAL A 7 -25.35 15.29 -27.67
CA VAL A 7 -24.14 14.41 -27.69
C VAL A 7 -22.82 15.18 -27.71
N THR A 8 -22.76 16.23 -26.90
CA THR A 8 -21.58 17.13 -26.83
C THR A 8 -21.10 17.37 -25.39
N ILE A 9 -19.84 17.74 -25.24
CA ILE A 9 -19.27 18.21 -23.99
C ILE A 9 -19.15 19.73 -24.03
N ARG A 10 -19.82 20.40 -23.08
CA ARG A 10 -19.92 21.85 -23.01
C ARG A 10 -19.11 22.42 -21.85
N LYS A 11 -18.51 23.58 -22.06
CA LYS A 11 -17.87 24.38 -21.03
C LYS A 11 -18.73 25.59 -20.73
N ILE A 12 -18.99 25.84 -19.44
CA ILE A 12 -19.64 27.04 -18.94
C ILE A 12 -18.60 27.83 -18.15
N THR A 13 -18.36 29.08 -18.51
CA THR A 13 -17.46 29.98 -17.77
C THR A 13 -18.18 30.57 -16.55
N PRO A 14 -17.48 31.15 -15.55
CA PRO A 14 -18.09 31.86 -14.43
C PRO A 14 -19.01 33.03 -14.87
N ALA A 15 -18.78 33.60 -16.05
CA ALA A 15 -19.64 34.64 -16.64
C ALA A 15 -20.85 34.07 -17.39
N GLY A 16 -21.10 32.77 -17.32
CA GLY A 16 -22.23 32.11 -17.98
C GLY A 16 -22.07 31.84 -19.48
N MET A 17 -20.89 32.10 -20.06
CA MET A 17 -20.63 31.79 -21.47
C MET A 17 -20.55 30.28 -21.69
N VAL A 18 -21.31 29.76 -22.63
CA VAL A 18 -21.34 28.34 -23.00
C VAL A 18 -20.61 28.11 -24.32
N SER A 19 -19.72 27.16 -24.35
CA SER A 19 -19.00 26.74 -25.56
C SER A 19 -18.91 25.21 -25.65
N THR A 20 -18.83 24.65 -26.86
CA THR A 20 -18.61 23.22 -27.08
C THR A 20 -17.12 22.94 -27.05
N ILE A 21 -16.70 21.97 -26.22
CA ILE A 21 -15.30 21.49 -26.16
C ILE A 21 -15.09 20.38 -27.18
N ALA A 22 -16.03 19.42 -27.25
CA ALA A 22 -15.95 18.27 -28.14
C ALA A 22 -17.34 17.70 -28.43
N GLY A 23 -17.45 16.98 -29.53
CA GLY A 23 -18.69 16.39 -30.04
C GLY A 23 -19.34 17.22 -31.16
N SER A 24 -20.09 16.57 -32.00
CA SER A 24 -20.85 17.17 -33.11
C SER A 24 -22.37 17.14 -32.78
N VAL A 25 -22.97 18.31 -32.72
CA VAL A 25 -24.39 18.46 -32.28
C VAL A 25 -25.32 17.54 -33.06
N GLY A 26 -26.03 16.66 -32.34
CA GLY A 26 -27.02 15.73 -32.89
C GLY A 26 -26.42 14.57 -33.70
N VAL A 27 -25.09 14.42 -33.74
CA VAL A 27 -24.44 13.33 -34.45
C VAL A 27 -23.90 12.35 -33.42
N SER A 28 -24.63 11.28 -33.15
CA SER A 28 -24.25 10.20 -32.26
C SER A 28 -23.21 9.29 -32.90
N GLY A 29 -22.23 8.85 -32.10
CA GLY A 29 -21.18 7.92 -32.53
C GLY A 29 -20.08 7.75 -31.48
N ASN A 30 -19.03 7.02 -31.84
CA ASN A 30 -17.92 6.69 -30.94
C ASN A 30 -16.55 7.05 -31.52
N THR A 31 -16.51 7.90 -32.53
CA THR A 31 -15.28 8.29 -33.22
C THR A 31 -14.41 9.17 -32.35
N ASP A 32 -13.13 8.80 -32.23
CA ASP A 32 -12.09 9.66 -31.62
C ASP A 32 -11.77 10.82 -32.58
N GLY A 33 -11.31 11.94 -32.03
CA GLY A 33 -10.99 13.11 -32.85
C GLY A 33 -10.84 14.37 -32.02
N THR A 34 -10.74 15.53 -32.71
CA THR A 34 -10.58 16.81 -32.03
C THR A 34 -11.81 17.70 -32.25
N GLY A 35 -12.35 18.27 -31.18
CA GLY A 35 -13.49 19.17 -31.24
C GLY A 35 -14.71 18.50 -31.88
N SER A 36 -15.27 19.08 -32.95
CA SER A 36 -16.43 18.57 -33.65
C SER A 36 -16.17 17.32 -34.51
N ALA A 37 -14.93 16.91 -34.71
CA ALA A 37 -14.59 15.66 -35.38
C ALA A 37 -14.80 14.43 -34.49
N ALA A 38 -14.85 14.62 -33.17
CA ALA A 38 -15.18 13.56 -32.24
C ALA A 38 -16.71 13.36 -32.15
N GLN A 39 -17.12 12.14 -31.83
CA GLN A 39 -18.53 11.79 -31.63
C GLN A 39 -18.70 11.08 -30.29
N PHE A 40 -19.83 11.37 -29.61
CA PHE A 40 -20.29 10.68 -28.40
C PHE A 40 -21.58 9.98 -28.65
N HIS A 41 -21.84 8.88 -27.91
CA HIS A 41 -23.10 8.13 -28.05
C HIS A 41 -24.14 8.63 -27.03
N THR A 42 -23.85 8.51 -25.75
CA THR A 42 -24.70 8.93 -24.62
C THR A 42 -23.83 9.45 -23.49
N PRO A 43 -23.24 10.65 -23.61
CA PRO A 43 -22.35 11.18 -22.60
C PRO A 43 -23.13 11.54 -21.32
N THR A 44 -22.84 10.86 -20.21
CA THR A 44 -23.51 11.02 -18.91
C THR A 44 -22.57 11.65 -17.88
N GLY A 45 -21.87 10.85 -17.07
CA GLY A 45 -21.00 11.31 -16.01
C GLY A 45 -19.73 11.98 -16.50
N LEU A 46 -19.22 12.92 -15.71
CA LEU A 46 -17.97 13.64 -15.96
C LEU A 46 -17.10 13.67 -14.72
N ALA A 47 -15.78 13.50 -14.91
CA ALA A 47 -14.77 13.82 -13.92
C ALA A 47 -13.64 14.63 -14.56
N VAL A 48 -12.96 15.47 -13.76
CA VAL A 48 -11.87 16.32 -14.27
C VAL A 48 -10.63 16.10 -13.40
N ASP A 49 -9.49 15.80 -14.04
CA ASP A 49 -8.23 15.65 -13.34
C ASP A 49 -7.52 17.00 -13.10
N LYS A 50 -6.48 17.00 -12.28
CA LYS A 50 -5.66 18.19 -11.98
C LYS A 50 -5.01 18.85 -13.21
N ASN A 51 -4.85 18.09 -14.29
CA ASN A 51 -4.30 18.56 -15.55
C ASN A 51 -5.38 19.20 -16.45
N GLY A 52 -6.66 19.09 -16.04
CA GLY A 52 -7.84 19.59 -16.76
C GLY A 52 -8.26 18.67 -17.90
N ASN A 53 -7.87 17.41 -17.91
CA ASN A 53 -8.48 16.42 -18.76
C ASN A 53 -9.84 16.04 -18.19
N ILE A 54 -10.83 15.88 -19.07
CA ILE A 54 -12.19 15.50 -18.72
C ILE A 54 -12.37 14.03 -19.09
N TYR A 55 -12.81 13.22 -18.15
CA TYR A 55 -13.23 11.86 -18.40
C TYR A 55 -14.75 11.86 -18.55
N VAL A 56 -15.26 11.15 -19.54
CA VAL A 56 -16.67 11.11 -19.91
C VAL A 56 -17.14 9.67 -19.94
N ALA A 57 -18.18 9.36 -19.16
CA ALA A 57 -18.93 8.12 -19.33
C ALA A 57 -19.78 8.23 -20.59
N ASP A 58 -19.56 7.37 -21.56
CA ASP A 58 -20.19 7.43 -22.88
C ASP A 58 -20.69 6.05 -23.31
N PHE A 59 -21.94 5.76 -22.94
CA PHE A 59 -22.60 4.49 -23.18
C PHE A 59 -21.90 3.32 -22.48
N ASP A 60 -21.10 2.53 -23.18
CA ASP A 60 -20.39 1.34 -22.70
C ASP A 60 -18.87 1.58 -22.51
N ARG A 61 -18.42 2.83 -22.55
CA ARG A 61 -16.99 3.19 -22.56
C ARG A 61 -16.68 4.48 -21.81
N ILE A 62 -15.42 4.68 -21.52
CA ILE A 62 -14.90 5.95 -20.98
C ILE A 62 -14.09 6.66 -22.05
N ARG A 63 -14.40 7.94 -22.26
CA ARG A 63 -13.67 8.81 -23.18
C ARG A 63 -12.86 9.82 -22.39
N LYS A 64 -11.65 10.12 -22.83
CA LYS A 64 -10.81 11.18 -22.29
C LYS A 64 -10.77 12.36 -23.24
N VAL A 65 -11.12 13.54 -22.76
CA VAL A 65 -11.07 14.81 -23.49
C VAL A 65 -10.01 15.70 -22.89
N THR A 66 -8.99 16.05 -23.65
CA THR A 66 -7.95 16.98 -23.21
C THR A 66 -8.46 18.42 -23.22
N ARG A 67 -7.71 19.36 -22.58
CA ARG A 67 -7.99 20.80 -22.64
C ARG A 67 -8.06 21.36 -24.07
N ALA A 68 -7.35 20.74 -25.01
CA ALA A 68 -7.36 21.10 -26.43
C ALA A 68 -8.52 20.48 -27.20
N GLY A 69 -9.42 19.76 -26.53
CA GLY A 69 -10.58 19.12 -27.15
C GLY A 69 -10.25 17.83 -27.91
N VAL A 70 -9.07 17.24 -27.70
CA VAL A 70 -8.74 15.93 -28.27
C VAL A 70 -9.44 14.85 -27.46
N VAL A 71 -10.26 14.06 -28.14
CA VAL A 71 -11.01 12.94 -27.55
C VAL A 71 -10.35 11.64 -27.93
N THR A 72 -10.13 10.79 -26.94
CA THR A 72 -9.61 9.42 -27.10
C THR A 72 -10.43 8.47 -26.24
N THR A 73 -10.67 7.25 -26.74
CA THR A 73 -11.30 6.19 -25.97
C THR A 73 -10.26 5.52 -25.08
N LEU A 74 -10.55 5.34 -23.79
CA LEU A 74 -9.68 4.59 -22.90
C LEU A 74 -9.72 3.12 -23.30
N SER A 75 -8.62 2.62 -23.84
CA SER A 75 -8.48 1.26 -24.34
C SER A 75 -8.05 0.28 -23.25
N LYS A 76 -8.27 -1.00 -23.54
CA LYS A 76 -8.04 -2.18 -22.70
C LYS A 76 -6.57 -2.58 -22.54
N ALA A 77 -5.59 -1.73 -22.82
CA ALA A 77 -4.18 -2.08 -22.71
C ALA A 77 -3.81 -2.46 -21.26
N GLY A 78 -3.52 -3.73 -21.03
CA GLY A 78 -3.10 -4.26 -19.73
C GLY A 78 -4.17 -5.05 -18.94
N TRP A 79 -5.37 -5.23 -19.47
CA TRP A 79 -6.35 -6.12 -18.85
C TRP A 79 -6.08 -7.59 -19.18
N PRO A 80 -6.08 -8.49 -18.17
CA PRO A 80 -6.33 -9.88 -18.47
C PRO A 80 -7.70 -9.91 -19.12
N SER A 81 -7.78 -10.47 -20.32
CA SER A 81 -9.03 -10.72 -20.99
C SER A 81 -9.98 -11.37 -19.96
N LEU A 82 -10.94 -10.61 -19.45
CA LEU A 82 -12.14 -11.23 -18.97
C LEU A 82 -12.70 -11.92 -20.20
N LYS A 83 -12.33 -13.21 -20.37
CA LYS A 83 -13.15 -14.10 -21.19
C LYS A 83 -14.52 -13.88 -20.64
N ALA A 84 -15.41 -13.34 -21.45
CA ALA A 84 -16.81 -13.35 -21.15
C ALA A 84 -17.10 -14.76 -20.65
N SER A 85 -17.29 -14.89 -19.35
CA SER A 85 -17.86 -16.10 -18.79
C SER A 85 -19.13 -16.27 -19.60
N SER A 86 -19.37 -17.44 -20.11
CA SER A 86 -20.40 -17.87 -21.07
C SER A 86 -21.86 -17.61 -20.64
N VAL A 87 -22.10 -16.51 -19.93
CA VAL A 87 -23.41 -16.08 -19.41
C VAL A 87 -23.88 -14.78 -20.08
N PHE A 88 -23.04 -14.09 -20.85
CA PHE A 88 -23.48 -12.95 -21.65
C PHE A 88 -23.37 -13.31 -23.12
N GLU A 89 -24.52 -13.52 -23.75
CA GLU A 89 -24.67 -13.64 -25.20
C GLU A 89 -24.02 -12.41 -25.88
N PRO A 90 -23.19 -12.60 -26.93
CA PRO A 90 -22.55 -11.50 -27.66
C PRO A 90 -23.53 -10.52 -28.31
N ASP A 91 -24.80 -10.84 -28.30
CA ASP A 91 -25.82 -10.14 -29.09
C ASP A 91 -26.56 -9.00 -28.36
N ALA A 92 -26.28 -8.81 -27.05
CA ALA A 92 -26.89 -7.71 -26.29
C ALA A 92 -26.39 -6.32 -26.66
N CYS A 93 -25.24 -6.19 -27.29
CA CYS A 93 -24.65 -4.91 -27.69
C CYS A 93 -24.42 -4.75 -29.21
N GLY A 94 -25.05 -5.58 -30.06
CA GLY A 94 -25.12 -5.33 -31.51
C GLY A 94 -23.81 -4.95 -32.20
N GLY A 95 -22.70 -5.68 -31.94
CA GLY A 95 -21.46 -5.46 -32.68
C GLY A 95 -20.30 -4.90 -31.86
N CYS A 96 -20.23 -5.12 -30.55
CA CYS A 96 -19.06 -4.76 -29.72
C CYS A 96 -17.84 -5.60 -30.05
N THR A 97 -17.16 -5.30 -31.15
CA THR A 97 -15.84 -5.81 -31.49
C THR A 97 -14.82 -4.71 -31.33
N GLY A 98 -14.13 -4.64 -30.19
CA GLY A 98 -13.10 -3.62 -29.98
C GLY A 98 -12.32 -3.83 -28.68
N ASP A 99 -11.05 -3.39 -28.66
CA ASP A 99 -10.14 -3.40 -27.52
C ASP A 99 -10.41 -2.23 -26.56
N TYR A 100 -11.63 -2.07 -26.03
CA TYR A 100 -11.98 -1.05 -25.06
C TYR A 100 -12.54 -1.64 -23.76
N LEU A 101 -12.51 -0.84 -22.70
CA LEU A 101 -13.15 -1.17 -21.44
C LEU A 101 -14.65 -1.21 -21.63
N ALA A 102 -15.26 -2.38 -21.52
CA ALA A 102 -16.71 -2.50 -21.55
C ALA A 102 -17.28 -2.29 -20.15
N PHE A 103 -18.17 -1.30 -20.03
CA PHE A 103 -19.01 -1.05 -18.87
C PHE A 103 -20.44 -1.46 -19.20
N GLY A 104 -21.23 -1.75 -18.17
CA GLY A 104 -22.66 -2.04 -18.39
C GLY A 104 -23.45 -0.77 -18.66
N ASP A 105 -23.36 0.18 -17.76
CA ASP A 105 -24.00 1.50 -17.83
C ASP A 105 -23.27 2.45 -16.85
N PRO A 106 -22.10 3.01 -17.23
CA PRO A 106 -21.33 3.88 -16.37
C PRO A 106 -22.05 5.22 -16.20
N GLU A 107 -22.35 5.59 -14.97
CA GLU A 107 -23.05 6.85 -14.66
C GLU A 107 -22.16 7.86 -13.95
N GLY A 108 -21.66 7.53 -12.76
CA GLY A 108 -20.85 8.45 -11.94
C GLY A 108 -19.35 8.23 -12.11
N MET A 109 -18.62 9.33 -12.05
CA MET A 109 -17.16 9.28 -12.09
C MET A 109 -16.53 10.31 -11.15
N ALA A 110 -15.39 9.96 -10.55
CA ALA A 110 -14.56 10.87 -9.76
C ALA A 110 -13.07 10.58 -10.00
N VAL A 111 -12.22 11.60 -9.81
CA VAL A 111 -10.76 11.48 -9.90
C VAL A 111 -10.15 11.87 -8.56
N ASP A 112 -9.28 11.04 -8.01
CA ASP A 112 -8.54 11.35 -6.78
C ASP A 112 -7.32 12.25 -7.03
N SER A 113 -6.66 12.70 -5.96
CA SER A 113 -5.47 13.57 -6.03
C SER A 113 -4.28 12.91 -6.74
N ALA A 114 -4.19 11.57 -6.74
CA ALA A 114 -3.18 10.81 -7.45
C ALA A 114 -3.50 10.65 -8.95
N GLY A 115 -4.72 11.02 -9.37
CA GLY A 115 -5.19 10.93 -10.75
C GLY A 115 -5.83 9.59 -11.10
N ASN A 116 -6.17 8.74 -10.11
CA ASN A 116 -6.96 7.54 -10.36
C ASN A 116 -8.40 7.94 -10.63
N LEU A 117 -8.98 7.34 -11.68
CA LEU A 117 -10.39 7.50 -12.04
C LEU A 117 -11.20 6.38 -11.40
N TYR A 118 -12.26 6.74 -10.72
CA TYR A 118 -13.27 5.83 -10.18
C TYR A 118 -14.55 5.94 -11.00
N VAL A 119 -15.12 4.80 -11.38
CA VAL A 119 -16.32 4.72 -12.22
C VAL A 119 -17.36 3.90 -11.47
N ALA A 120 -18.53 4.48 -11.25
CA ALA A 120 -19.72 3.77 -10.79
C ALA A 120 -20.47 3.24 -12.02
N ASP A 121 -20.53 1.92 -12.11
CA ASP A 121 -21.18 1.20 -13.21
C ASP A 121 -22.44 0.53 -12.67
N THR A 122 -23.61 0.99 -13.13
CA THR A 122 -24.90 0.45 -12.69
C THR A 122 -25.18 -0.95 -13.22
N GLY A 123 -24.32 -1.45 -14.12
CA GLY A 123 -24.42 -2.79 -14.70
C GLY A 123 -25.41 -2.89 -15.86
N VAL A 124 -25.36 -4.02 -16.57
CA VAL A 124 -26.25 -4.28 -17.72
C VAL A 124 -27.67 -4.54 -17.21
N ARG A 125 -28.66 -3.83 -17.75
CA ARG A 125 -30.05 -4.09 -17.54
C ARG A 125 -30.49 -5.31 -18.39
N ALA A 126 -30.24 -6.52 -17.93
CA ALA A 126 -30.87 -7.69 -18.50
C ALA A 126 -32.36 -7.70 -18.10
N VAL A 127 -33.26 -8.05 -19.01
CA VAL A 127 -34.69 -8.13 -18.76
C VAL A 127 -34.93 -9.13 -17.61
N GLY A 128 -35.40 -8.62 -16.45
CA GLY A 128 -35.68 -9.43 -15.26
C GLY A 128 -34.54 -9.56 -14.24
N SER A 129 -33.39 -8.89 -14.43
CA SER A 129 -32.35 -8.77 -13.41
C SER A 129 -32.28 -7.32 -12.94
N GLU A 130 -32.25 -7.11 -11.62
CA GLU A 130 -31.85 -5.84 -11.04
C GLU A 130 -30.35 -5.70 -11.34
N GLY A 131 -29.93 -4.53 -11.88
CA GLY A 131 -28.57 -4.31 -12.38
C GLY A 131 -27.54 -4.56 -11.30
N ILE A 132 -26.53 -5.36 -11.58
CA ILE A 132 -25.43 -5.65 -10.67
C ILE A 132 -24.44 -4.50 -10.74
N GLY A 133 -24.45 -3.66 -9.71
CA GLY A 133 -23.59 -2.48 -9.64
C GLY A 133 -22.17 -2.77 -9.20
N ARG A 134 -21.21 -2.07 -9.78
CA ARG A 134 -19.80 -2.17 -9.41
C ARG A 134 -19.12 -0.81 -9.43
N LEU A 135 -18.01 -0.73 -8.70
CA LEU A 135 -17.06 0.37 -8.82
C LEU A 135 -15.78 -0.15 -9.50
N THR A 136 -15.26 0.61 -10.43
CA THR A 136 -14.03 0.31 -11.15
C THR A 136 -13.02 1.42 -10.92
N LYS A 137 -11.82 1.08 -10.43
CA LYS A 137 -10.68 2.02 -10.32
C LYS A 137 -9.78 1.87 -11.54
N ILE A 138 -9.41 2.98 -12.17
CA ILE A 138 -8.49 3.05 -13.32
C ILE A 138 -7.34 3.96 -12.95
N SER A 139 -6.10 3.47 -13.03
CA SER A 139 -4.92 4.29 -12.77
C SER A 139 -4.67 5.35 -13.84
N PRO A 140 -3.85 6.40 -13.59
CA PRO A 140 -3.54 7.44 -14.57
C PRO A 140 -2.91 6.92 -15.88
N VAL A 141 -2.28 5.74 -15.82
CA VAL A 141 -1.69 5.05 -16.99
C VAL A 141 -2.64 4.05 -17.65
N GLY A 142 -3.92 4.01 -17.20
CA GLY A 142 -4.96 3.17 -17.81
C GLY A 142 -5.03 1.74 -17.27
N VAL A 143 -4.26 1.40 -16.23
CA VAL A 143 -4.37 0.08 -15.58
C VAL A 143 -5.60 0.05 -14.72
N VAL A 144 -6.42 -0.97 -14.90
CA VAL A 144 -7.63 -1.17 -14.10
C VAL A 144 -7.32 -2.04 -12.91
N GLY A 145 -7.67 -1.52 -11.74
CA GLY A 145 -7.56 -2.21 -10.47
C GLY A 145 -8.69 -3.22 -10.23
N PRO A 146 -8.65 -3.91 -9.08
CA PRO A 146 -9.74 -4.78 -8.67
C PRO A 146 -11.07 -4.04 -8.67
N GLN A 147 -12.12 -4.72 -9.10
CA GLN A 147 -13.48 -4.18 -9.06
C GLN A 147 -14.07 -4.40 -7.66
N ILE A 148 -14.79 -3.41 -7.15
CA ILE A 148 -15.52 -3.48 -5.89
C ILE A 148 -16.99 -3.71 -6.24
N GLY A 149 -17.57 -4.77 -5.70
CA GLY A 149 -18.92 -5.21 -6.02
C GLY A 149 -18.93 -6.61 -6.66
N SER A 150 -20.06 -7.30 -6.60
CA SER A 150 -20.19 -8.69 -7.07
C SER A 150 -21.03 -8.79 -8.34
N TYR A 151 -20.56 -9.59 -9.30
CA TYR A 151 -21.33 -9.98 -10.49
C TYR A 151 -22.39 -11.06 -10.23
N LEU A 152 -22.37 -11.69 -9.05
CA LEU A 152 -23.08 -12.97 -8.83
C LEU A 152 -24.25 -12.87 -7.85
N SER A 153 -24.53 -11.75 -7.22
CA SER A 153 -25.67 -11.60 -6.34
C SER A 153 -26.69 -10.60 -6.89
N LEU A 154 -27.94 -11.02 -6.92
CA LEU A 154 -29.11 -10.19 -7.18
C LEU A 154 -29.11 -9.02 -6.19
N GLY A 155 -28.81 -7.80 -6.65
CA GLY A 155 -28.84 -6.55 -5.92
C GLY A 155 -28.48 -6.68 -4.43
N GLY A 156 -27.21 -6.42 -4.07
CA GLY A 156 -26.76 -6.51 -2.68
C GLY A 156 -26.57 -5.14 -2.05
N ASP A 157 -26.79 -5.05 -0.74
CA ASP A 157 -26.50 -3.87 0.07
C ASP A 157 -25.59 -4.21 1.26
N GLU A 158 -24.74 -5.24 1.10
CA GLU A 158 -23.83 -5.71 2.13
C GLU A 158 -22.66 -4.76 2.30
N ASP A 159 -22.35 -4.44 3.58
CA ASP A 159 -21.16 -3.72 3.97
C ASP A 159 -19.96 -4.67 4.15
N GLY A 160 -18.74 -4.12 4.12
CA GLY A 160 -17.50 -4.84 4.38
C GLY A 160 -16.57 -4.94 3.18
N ILE A 161 -15.52 -5.74 3.31
CA ILE A 161 -14.55 -5.97 2.22
C ILE A 161 -15.26 -6.71 1.09
N GLY A 162 -15.27 -6.09 -0.11
CA GLY A 162 -16.00 -6.64 -1.27
C GLY A 162 -17.52 -6.42 -1.21
N GLY A 163 -17.98 -5.46 -0.40
CA GLY A 163 -19.39 -5.10 -0.28
C GLY A 163 -20.10 -4.96 -1.62
N THR A 164 -21.40 -5.24 -1.65
CA THR A 164 -22.20 -5.24 -2.87
C THR A 164 -22.99 -3.94 -3.03
N PHE A 165 -23.26 -3.53 -4.27
CA PHE A 165 -24.02 -2.33 -4.60
C PHE A 165 -25.27 -2.67 -5.39
N ASN A 166 -26.31 -1.85 -5.21
CA ASN A 166 -27.54 -1.93 -5.98
C ASN A 166 -27.76 -0.61 -6.75
N ARG A 167 -27.31 -0.58 -8.02
CA ARG A 167 -27.32 0.59 -8.90
C ARG A 167 -26.53 1.79 -8.35
N PRO A 168 -25.19 1.67 -8.17
CA PRO A 168 -24.35 2.80 -7.79
C PRO A 168 -24.34 3.82 -8.93
N ALA A 169 -24.82 5.04 -8.66
CA ALA A 169 -24.98 6.08 -9.68
C ALA A 169 -23.97 7.22 -9.51
N GLY A 170 -24.04 7.95 -8.40
CA GLY A 170 -23.10 9.04 -8.10
C GLY A 170 -21.87 8.55 -7.33
N ILE A 171 -20.73 9.16 -7.59
CA ILE A 171 -19.47 8.88 -6.87
C ILE A 171 -18.69 10.17 -6.64
N ALA A 172 -18.09 10.29 -5.48
CA ALA A 172 -17.15 11.36 -5.12
C ALA A 172 -15.97 10.77 -4.36
N VAL A 173 -14.83 11.42 -4.45
CA VAL A 173 -13.62 11.04 -3.70
C VAL A 173 -13.10 12.26 -2.95
N ASP A 174 -12.82 12.12 -1.67
CA ASP A 174 -12.21 13.17 -0.86
C ASP A 174 -10.68 13.16 -0.97
N ASN A 175 -10.03 14.14 -0.31
CA ASN A 175 -8.57 14.24 -0.31
C ASN A 175 -7.87 13.12 0.46
N ALA A 176 -8.58 12.40 1.33
CA ALA A 176 -8.06 11.23 2.03
C ALA A 176 -8.24 9.94 1.20
N GLY A 177 -8.88 10.03 0.03
CA GLY A 177 -9.16 8.91 -0.85
C GLY A 177 -10.40 8.11 -0.46
N ASN A 178 -11.22 8.59 0.50
CA ASN A 178 -12.50 7.97 0.80
C ASN A 178 -13.45 8.14 -0.39
N ILE A 179 -14.12 7.05 -0.75
CA ILE A 179 -15.03 6.99 -1.89
C ILE A 179 -16.46 7.03 -1.36
N PHE A 180 -17.22 8.03 -1.75
CA PHE A 180 -18.65 8.16 -1.42
C PHE A 180 -19.47 7.75 -2.64
N VAL A 181 -20.38 6.82 -2.46
CA VAL A 181 -21.20 6.25 -3.55
C VAL A 181 -22.68 6.40 -3.22
N SER A 182 -23.46 6.98 -4.12
CA SER A 182 -24.90 6.89 -4.02
C SER A 182 -25.36 5.53 -4.56
N ASP A 183 -25.77 4.65 -3.65
CA ASP A 183 -26.34 3.33 -3.97
C ASP A 183 -27.84 3.49 -4.17
N SER A 184 -28.24 3.82 -5.40
CA SER A 184 -29.53 4.46 -5.65
C SER A 184 -30.73 3.53 -5.42
N ALA A 185 -30.62 2.25 -5.74
CA ALA A 185 -31.71 1.30 -5.52
C ALA A 185 -31.80 0.84 -4.03
N SER A 186 -30.70 0.97 -3.27
CA SER A 186 -30.69 0.74 -1.82
C SER A 186 -31.08 1.98 -1.01
N ASN A 187 -31.24 3.15 -1.63
CA ASN A 187 -31.50 4.44 -0.98
C ASN A 187 -30.45 4.80 0.10
N ARG A 188 -29.17 4.54 -0.18
CA ARG A 188 -28.04 4.73 0.75
C ARG A 188 -26.93 5.53 0.13
N ILE A 189 -26.17 6.24 0.98
CA ILE A 189 -24.82 6.69 0.67
C ILE A 189 -23.86 5.72 1.34
N ARG A 190 -23.01 5.08 0.53
CA ARG A 190 -22.01 4.14 0.99
C ARG A 190 -20.64 4.83 1.03
N ILE A 191 -19.85 4.49 2.01
CA ILE A 191 -18.48 5.01 2.14
C ILE A 191 -17.51 3.84 1.98
N GLY A 192 -16.70 3.89 0.90
CA GLY A 192 -15.54 3.03 0.73
C GLY A 192 -14.32 3.74 1.29
N VAL A 193 -13.75 3.22 2.35
CA VAL A 193 -12.43 3.67 2.82
C VAL A 193 -11.40 2.87 2.04
N PRO A 194 -10.39 3.51 1.40
CA PRO A 194 -9.30 2.77 0.79
C PRO A 194 -8.67 1.86 1.83
N LEU A 195 -8.58 0.57 1.54
CA LEU A 195 -7.69 -0.28 2.31
C LEU A 195 -6.29 0.27 2.06
N GLN A 196 -5.79 1.04 3.01
CA GLN A 196 -4.41 1.50 2.95
C GLN A 196 -3.53 0.27 2.99
N SER A 197 -2.56 0.18 2.09
CA SER A 197 -1.56 -0.86 2.17
C SER A 197 -0.85 -0.72 3.51
N GLN A 198 -0.78 -1.83 4.25
CA GLN A 198 -0.29 -1.86 5.63
C GLN A 198 1.09 -2.51 5.65
N LEU A 199 1.90 -2.13 6.60
CA LEU A 199 3.07 -2.91 6.96
C LEU A 199 2.57 -4.19 7.66
N LEU A 200 2.69 -5.34 6.99
CA LEU A 200 2.20 -6.62 7.51
C LEU A 200 3.24 -7.35 8.33
N ASN A 201 4.51 -7.08 8.06
CA ASN A 201 5.64 -7.68 8.74
C ASN A 201 6.78 -6.68 8.84
N ILE A 202 7.52 -6.82 9.91
CA ILE A 202 8.74 -6.10 10.22
C ILE A 202 9.79 -7.12 10.57
N ALA A 203 10.92 -7.11 9.88
CA ALA A 203 12.02 -8.01 10.13
C ALA A 203 13.33 -7.23 10.18
N THR A 204 14.19 -7.48 11.17
CA THR A 204 15.55 -6.92 11.13
C THR A 204 16.57 -7.94 11.55
N ARG A 205 17.56 -8.16 10.68
CA ARG A 205 18.73 -9.03 10.91
C ARG A 205 19.96 -8.21 11.13
N MET A 206 20.70 -8.53 12.21
CA MET A 206 21.98 -7.91 12.53
C MET A 206 22.75 -8.68 13.59
N GLY A 207 23.97 -8.21 13.90
CA GLY A 207 24.77 -8.73 15.01
C GLY A 207 24.15 -8.41 16.37
N VAL A 208 23.88 -9.43 17.16
CA VAL A 208 23.48 -9.35 18.57
C VAL A 208 24.72 -9.50 19.42
N ARG A 209 24.99 -8.52 20.30
CA ARG A 209 26.14 -8.47 21.21
C ARG A 209 25.68 -8.22 22.64
N LYS A 210 26.59 -8.01 23.56
CA LYS A 210 26.27 -7.78 24.97
C LYS A 210 25.95 -6.31 25.28
N GLY A 211 25.20 -6.09 26.36
CA GLY A 211 24.89 -4.76 26.89
C GLY A 211 24.05 -3.94 25.91
N ASP A 212 24.44 -2.70 25.65
CA ASP A 212 23.68 -1.77 24.75
C ASP A 212 23.75 -2.15 23.26
N GLN A 213 24.50 -3.20 22.90
CA GLN A 213 24.63 -3.67 21.51
C GLN A 213 23.76 -4.89 21.20
N VAL A 214 22.71 -5.12 21.97
CA VAL A 214 21.63 -6.07 21.64
C VAL A 214 20.82 -5.56 20.44
N LEU A 215 20.09 -6.43 19.80
CA LEU A 215 19.16 -6.03 18.75
C LEU A 215 17.86 -5.53 19.40
N ILE A 216 17.48 -4.31 19.07
CA ILE A 216 16.29 -3.65 19.62
C ILE A 216 15.35 -3.32 18.46
N GLY A 217 14.23 -4.03 18.37
CA GLY A 217 13.17 -3.80 17.40
C GLY A 217 12.03 -3.00 18.02
N GLY A 218 11.84 -1.74 17.61
CA GLY A 218 10.70 -0.90 18.00
C GLY A 218 9.58 -0.97 16.96
N PHE A 219 8.34 -0.95 17.42
CA PHE A 219 7.17 -0.83 16.57
C PHE A 219 6.06 -0.02 17.25
N ILE A 220 5.21 0.61 16.43
CA ILE A 220 4.08 1.40 16.89
C ILE A 220 2.79 0.78 16.37
N ILE A 221 1.83 0.60 17.25
CA ILE A 221 0.46 0.25 16.92
C ILE A 221 -0.38 1.52 16.97
N THR A 222 -1.00 1.89 15.85
CA THR A 222 -1.94 3.02 15.75
C THR A 222 -3.36 2.50 15.55
N GLY A 223 -4.36 3.40 15.66
CA GLY A 223 -5.79 3.07 15.56
C GLY A 223 -6.46 2.96 16.90
N SER A 224 -7.67 2.39 16.93
CA SER A 224 -8.51 2.31 18.15
C SER A 224 -8.51 0.91 18.79
N ASP A 225 -8.33 -0.13 17.98
CA ASP A 225 -8.47 -1.52 18.41
C ASP A 225 -7.17 -2.11 18.96
N ARG A 226 -7.30 -3.16 19.75
CA ARG A 226 -6.15 -3.97 20.15
C ARG A 226 -5.67 -4.80 18.96
N LYS A 227 -4.36 -4.87 18.78
CA LYS A 227 -3.69 -5.61 17.71
C LYS A 227 -3.11 -6.92 18.23
N LYS A 228 -3.48 -8.06 17.64
CA LYS A 228 -2.78 -9.33 17.88
C LYS A 228 -1.54 -9.40 16.99
N VAL A 229 -0.38 -9.63 17.60
CA VAL A 229 0.91 -9.73 16.91
C VAL A 229 1.62 -11.03 17.31
N LEU A 230 2.45 -11.56 16.40
CA LEU A 230 3.49 -12.54 16.69
C LEU A 230 4.85 -11.85 16.58
N ILE A 231 5.67 -11.96 17.60
CA ILE A 231 7.05 -11.47 17.61
C ILE A 231 7.96 -12.70 17.67
N ARG A 232 8.94 -12.80 16.77
CA ARG A 232 9.91 -13.91 16.75
C ARG A 232 11.32 -13.40 16.96
N GLY A 233 12.11 -14.17 17.72
CA GLY A 233 13.55 -14.00 17.87
C GLY A 233 14.25 -15.21 17.27
N ILE A 234 14.82 -15.05 16.09
CA ILE A 234 15.42 -16.12 15.28
C ILE A 234 16.94 -16.07 15.36
N GLY A 235 17.53 -17.24 15.49
CA GLY A 235 18.99 -17.41 15.59
C GLY A 235 19.47 -18.67 14.87
N PRO A 236 19.32 -19.87 15.45
CA PRO A 236 19.88 -21.11 14.90
C PRO A 236 19.45 -21.40 13.45
N SER A 237 18.21 -21.15 13.08
CA SER A 237 17.70 -21.40 11.72
C SER A 237 18.35 -20.48 10.66
N LEU A 238 18.90 -19.32 11.05
CA LEU A 238 19.69 -18.47 10.15
C LEU A 238 20.97 -19.20 9.68
N GLY A 239 21.60 -19.98 10.57
CA GLY A 239 22.73 -20.81 10.21
C GLY A 239 22.41 -21.83 9.11
N SER A 240 21.21 -22.44 9.19
CA SER A 240 20.70 -23.35 8.16
C SER A 240 20.41 -22.63 6.83
N ALA A 241 20.13 -21.33 6.88
CA ALA A 241 19.95 -20.46 5.71
C ALA A 241 21.28 -19.85 5.20
N GLY A 242 22.45 -20.31 5.71
CA GLY A 242 23.78 -19.87 5.24
C GLY A 242 24.35 -18.64 5.94
N VAL A 243 23.71 -18.12 6.99
CA VAL A 243 24.22 -16.97 7.76
C VAL A 243 25.31 -17.45 8.71
N ALA A 244 26.54 -17.01 8.48
CA ALA A 244 27.67 -17.35 9.36
C ALA A 244 27.54 -16.65 10.72
N GLY A 245 27.91 -17.37 11.80
CA GLY A 245 27.91 -16.82 13.16
C GLY A 245 26.48 -16.53 13.68
N ALA A 246 25.48 -17.30 13.27
CA ALA A 246 24.12 -17.17 13.78
C ALA A 246 24.06 -17.30 15.32
N LEU A 247 23.16 -16.54 15.96
CA LEU A 247 22.96 -16.58 17.41
C LEU A 247 22.44 -17.98 17.82
N ALA A 248 23.12 -18.60 18.77
CA ALA A 248 22.89 -20.03 19.09
C ALA A 248 21.59 -20.26 19.88
N ASP A 249 21.26 -19.33 20.79
CA ASP A 249 20.11 -19.44 21.70
C ASP A 249 19.57 -18.02 21.97
N PRO A 250 18.59 -17.56 21.16
CA PRO A 250 18.01 -16.23 21.28
C PRO A 250 17.00 -16.12 22.41
N THR A 251 17.04 -15.05 23.18
CA THR A 251 16.03 -14.66 24.18
C THR A 251 15.31 -13.39 23.73
N LEU A 252 14.01 -13.30 23.96
CA LEU A 252 13.17 -12.20 23.51
C LEU A 252 12.39 -11.58 24.66
N ASP A 253 12.55 -10.26 24.84
CA ASP A 253 11.81 -9.47 25.81
C ASP A 253 10.94 -8.44 25.09
N LEU A 254 9.63 -8.39 25.40
CA LEU A 254 8.71 -7.36 24.91
C LEU A 254 8.51 -6.30 26.01
N HIS A 255 8.70 -5.05 25.63
CA HIS A 255 8.57 -3.90 26.53
C HIS A 255 7.53 -2.88 26.04
N GLN A 256 6.95 -2.17 27.01
CA GLN A 256 6.25 -0.91 26.79
C GLN A 256 6.90 0.16 27.70
N GLY A 257 7.57 1.12 27.08
CA GLY A 257 8.46 2.02 27.81
C GLY A 257 9.57 1.25 28.52
N SER A 258 9.72 1.45 29.84
CA SER A 258 10.68 0.72 30.67
C SER A 258 10.14 -0.59 31.28
N THR A 259 8.88 -0.93 31.02
CA THR A 259 8.25 -2.11 31.63
C THR A 259 8.34 -3.31 30.69
N THR A 260 8.91 -4.43 31.19
CA THR A 260 8.83 -5.72 30.50
C THR A 260 7.43 -6.27 30.62
N ILE A 261 6.78 -6.51 29.47
CA ILE A 261 5.41 -7.07 29.40
C ILE A 261 5.47 -8.59 29.49
N VAL A 262 6.38 -9.19 28.71
CA VAL A 262 6.56 -10.63 28.60
C VAL A 262 7.95 -10.97 28.09
N SER A 263 8.52 -12.06 28.56
CA SER A 263 9.78 -12.63 28.10
C SER A 263 9.57 -14.05 27.56
N ASN A 264 10.36 -14.45 26.58
CA ASN A 264 10.38 -15.81 26.06
C ASN A 264 11.80 -16.24 25.70
N ASP A 265 12.11 -17.50 26.02
CA ASP A 265 13.38 -18.15 25.72
C ASP A 265 13.19 -19.23 24.62
N ASN A 266 12.16 -20.05 24.74
CA ASN A 266 11.85 -21.13 23.80
C ASN A 266 10.40 -20.99 23.34
N TRP A 267 10.16 -20.90 22.03
CA TRP A 267 8.85 -20.54 21.48
C TRP A 267 7.69 -21.48 21.81
N LYS A 268 7.97 -22.75 22.19
CA LYS A 268 6.91 -23.73 22.52
C LYS A 268 6.31 -23.51 23.92
N THR A 269 7.04 -22.83 24.80
CA THR A 269 6.69 -22.70 26.21
C THR A 269 6.72 -21.24 26.65
N ARG A 270 5.69 -20.76 27.34
CA ARG A 270 5.66 -19.44 27.96
C ARG A 270 6.53 -19.40 29.20
N SER A 271 6.81 -18.18 29.69
CA SER A 271 7.60 -17.97 30.92
C SER A 271 6.94 -18.55 32.17
N ASP A 272 5.61 -18.76 32.17
CA ASP A 272 4.89 -19.43 33.27
C ASP A 272 4.87 -20.98 33.17
N GLY A 273 5.54 -21.55 32.17
CA GLY A 273 5.61 -22.98 31.91
C GLY A 273 4.47 -23.55 31.09
N SER A 274 3.48 -22.76 30.72
CA SER A 274 2.37 -23.21 29.87
C SER A 274 2.81 -23.33 28.40
N SER A 275 2.17 -24.27 27.64
CA SER A 275 2.45 -24.40 26.21
C SER A 275 1.77 -23.30 25.43
N GLN A 276 2.51 -22.76 24.43
CA GLN A 276 1.96 -21.86 23.40
C GLN A 276 2.17 -22.41 21.98
N GLN A 277 2.65 -23.64 21.87
CA GLN A 277 3.03 -24.26 20.60
C GLN A 277 1.90 -24.25 19.58
N ALA A 278 0.72 -24.77 19.94
CA ALA A 278 -0.43 -24.84 19.03
C ALA A 278 -0.90 -23.45 18.56
N GLU A 279 -0.84 -22.44 19.43
CA GLU A 279 -1.19 -21.06 19.07
C GLU A 279 -0.22 -20.48 18.05
N ILE A 280 1.08 -20.74 18.22
CA ILE A 280 2.11 -20.23 17.29
C ILE A 280 2.10 -21.00 15.97
N GLU A 281 1.92 -22.33 15.99
CA GLU A 281 1.78 -23.15 14.78
C GLU A 281 0.57 -22.70 13.92
N ALA A 282 -0.53 -22.32 14.55
CA ALA A 282 -1.72 -21.81 13.88
C ALA A 282 -1.48 -20.49 13.13
N THR A 283 -0.40 -19.76 13.42
CA THR A 283 -0.01 -18.53 12.69
C THR A 283 0.60 -18.80 11.32
N THR A 284 0.90 -20.06 11.00
CA THR A 284 1.57 -20.53 9.77
C THR A 284 3.04 -20.08 9.62
N VAL A 285 3.57 -19.36 10.56
CA VAL A 285 4.97 -18.86 10.59
C VAL A 285 5.67 -19.19 11.92
N PRO A 286 5.59 -20.43 12.45
CA PRO A 286 6.30 -20.80 13.67
C PRO A 286 7.82 -20.75 13.46
N PRO A 287 8.62 -20.51 14.52
CA PRO A 287 10.05 -20.79 14.47
C PRO A 287 10.36 -22.25 14.10
N THR A 288 11.45 -22.48 13.40
CA THR A 288 11.81 -23.82 12.91
C THR A 288 12.77 -24.56 13.81
N ASN A 289 13.38 -23.86 14.77
CA ASN A 289 14.29 -24.43 15.77
C ASN A 289 13.71 -24.25 17.17
N ASP A 290 13.82 -25.27 18.03
CA ASP A 290 13.20 -25.26 19.35
C ASP A 290 13.85 -24.26 20.33
N LEU A 291 15.09 -23.85 20.08
CA LEU A 291 15.80 -22.84 20.86
C LEU A 291 15.43 -21.40 20.49
N GLU A 292 14.64 -21.21 19.43
CA GLU A 292 14.22 -19.87 19.02
C GLU A 292 13.09 -19.36 19.91
N SER A 293 12.98 -18.04 20.04
CA SER A 293 11.99 -17.37 20.88
C SER A 293 10.80 -16.87 20.07
N ALA A 294 9.61 -16.93 20.65
CA ALA A 294 8.44 -16.25 20.08
C ALA A 294 7.42 -15.84 21.13
N ILE A 295 6.75 -14.73 20.88
CA ILE A 295 5.71 -14.15 21.74
C ILE A 295 4.48 -13.86 20.89
N VAL A 296 3.32 -14.41 21.28
CA VAL A 296 2.02 -13.95 20.78
C VAL A 296 1.41 -13.03 21.82
N ALA A 297 1.07 -11.81 21.42
CA ALA A 297 0.50 -10.80 22.30
C ALA A 297 -0.65 -10.03 21.64
N THR A 298 -1.64 -9.62 22.44
CA THR A 298 -2.71 -8.70 22.02
C THR A 298 -2.49 -7.37 22.71
N LEU A 299 -1.99 -6.38 21.94
CA LEU A 299 -1.47 -5.11 22.41
C LEU A 299 -2.45 -3.96 22.11
N SER A 300 -2.56 -2.99 23.00
CA SER A 300 -3.31 -1.75 22.77
C SER A 300 -2.52 -0.83 21.83
N PRO A 301 -3.14 0.17 21.18
CA PRO A 301 -2.39 1.22 20.49
C PRO A 301 -1.32 1.83 21.39
N GLY A 302 -0.10 2.01 20.85
CA GLY A 302 1.05 2.50 21.60
C GLY A 302 2.39 2.07 20.99
N ALA A 303 3.49 2.49 21.61
CA ALA A 303 4.85 2.15 21.23
C ALA A 303 5.37 0.95 22.04
N TYR A 304 6.00 0.01 21.35
CA TYR A 304 6.53 -1.22 21.92
C TYR A 304 7.97 -1.47 21.45
N THR A 305 8.71 -2.23 22.25
CA THR A 305 10.10 -2.60 21.92
C THR A 305 10.30 -4.09 22.18
N ALA A 306 10.78 -4.80 21.16
CA ALA A 306 11.25 -6.18 21.26
C ALA A 306 12.77 -6.18 21.35
N ILE A 307 13.33 -6.72 22.42
CA ILE A 307 14.76 -6.83 22.64
C ILE A 307 15.19 -8.27 22.44
N LEU A 308 16.06 -8.50 21.46
CA LEU A 308 16.66 -9.80 21.20
C LEU A 308 18.07 -9.83 21.79
N GLY A 309 18.26 -10.72 22.75
CA GLY A 309 19.55 -11.05 23.35
C GLY A 309 19.96 -12.50 23.05
N GLY A 310 21.17 -12.85 23.44
CA GLY A 310 21.61 -14.26 23.49
C GLY A 310 21.59 -14.75 24.93
N LYS A 311 21.04 -15.96 25.15
CA LYS A 311 21.07 -16.65 26.43
C LYS A 311 22.48 -16.70 26.99
N ASP A 312 22.65 -16.52 28.31
CA ASP A 312 23.92 -16.49 28.98
C ASP A 312 24.91 -15.47 28.38
N ALA A 313 24.39 -14.35 27.87
CA ALA A 313 25.14 -13.32 27.18
C ALA A 313 25.85 -13.83 25.90
N GLY A 314 25.26 -14.81 25.21
CA GLY A 314 25.65 -15.26 23.88
C GLY A 314 25.66 -14.12 22.87
N ALA A 315 26.50 -14.24 21.83
CA ALA A 315 26.56 -13.28 20.73
C ALA A 315 26.50 -14.01 19.39
N GLY A 316 25.99 -13.33 18.37
CA GLY A 316 25.84 -13.89 17.03
C GLY A 316 24.90 -13.05 16.18
N VAL A 317 24.62 -13.50 14.96
CA VAL A 317 23.63 -12.85 14.08
C VAL A 317 22.24 -13.34 14.46
N GLY A 318 21.36 -12.40 14.80
CA GLY A 318 19.96 -12.66 15.13
C GLY A 318 19.01 -11.88 14.22
N LEU A 319 17.75 -12.32 14.21
CA LEU A 319 16.65 -11.69 13.47
C LEU A 319 15.46 -11.51 14.41
N VAL A 320 14.96 -10.28 14.52
CA VAL A 320 13.66 -9.98 15.13
C VAL A 320 12.65 -9.76 14.02
N GLU A 321 11.47 -10.35 14.19
CA GLU A 321 10.33 -10.18 13.29
C GLU A 321 9.07 -9.90 14.07
N VAL A 322 8.23 -9.01 13.55
CA VAL A 322 6.89 -8.72 14.08
C VAL A 322 5.86 -8.90 12.97
N TYR A 323 4.89 -9.76 13.19
CA TYR A 323 3.81 -10.07 12.25
C TYR A 323 2.47 -9.54 12.77
N ASP A 324 1.70 -8.90 11.91
CA ASP A 324 0.31 -8.56 12.16
C ASP A 324 -0.58 -9.80 11.97
N LEU A 325 -1.17 -10.30 13.06
CA LEU A 325 -2.11 -11.42 13.06
C LEU A 325 -3.59 -10.97 13.05
N ALA A 326 -3.86 -9.67 13.04
CA ALA A 326 -5.20 -9.10 13.10
C ALA A 326 -5.38 -7.98 12.05
N GLN A 327 -5.22 -8.34 10.78
CA GLN A 327 -5.21 -7.41 9.64
C GLN A 327 -6.56 -6.69 9.44
N THR A 328 -7.66 -7.25 9.93
CA THR A 328 -9.01 -6.66 9.84
C THR A 328 -9.36 -5.72 10.99
N ALA A 329 -8.53 -5.63 12.04
CA ALA A 329 -8.75 -4.70 13.15
C ALA A 329 -8.49 -3.25 12.74
N ASP A 330 -9.23 -2.30 13.32
CA ASP A 330 -8.97 -0.86 13.15
C ASP A 330 -7.74 -0.42 13.95
N SER A 331 -6.63 -1.11 13.67
CA SER A 331 -5.30 -0.83 14.22
C SER A 331 -4.25 -1.30 13.20
N LYS A 332 -3.10 -0.62 13.15
CA LYS A 332 -2.05 -0.85 12.15
C LYS A 332 -0.68 -0.87 12.79
N LEU A 333 0.22 -1.67 12.23
CA LEU A 333 1.66 -1.49 12.44
C LEU A 333 2.10 -0.27 11.61
N ALA A 334 2.41 0.85 12.27
CA ALA A 334 2.63 2.13 11.61
C ALA A 334 4.11 2.42 11.32
N ASN A 335 5.02 1.81 12.07
CA ASN A 335 6.45 2.12 12.04
C ASN A 335 7.26 0.87 12.35
N ILE A 336 8.46 0.85 11.79
CA ILE A 336 9.57 -0.02 12.18
C ILE A 336 10.71 0.87 12.62
N SER A 337 11.33 0.54 13.73
CA SER A 337 12.53 1.22 14.20
C SER A 337 13.46 0.17 14.79
N THR A 338 14.60 -0.11 14.17
CA THR A 338 15.53 -1.10 14.71
C THR A 338 16.90 -0.51 14.91
N ARG A 339 17.39 -0.63 16.16
CA ARG A 339 18.71 -0.20 16.59
C ARG A 339 19.61 -1.39 16.91
N GLY A 340 20.87 -1.29 16.50
CA GLY A 340 21.91 -2.21 16.91
C GLY A 340 23.21 -2.00 16.16
N PHE A 341 24.16 -2.93 16.28
CA PHE A 341 25.52 -2.78 15.77
C PHE A 341 25.60 -3.12 14.28
N VAL A 342 25.93 -2.13 13.46
CA VAL A 342 26.20 -2.28 12.02
C VAL A 342 27.66 -2.66 11.84
N ASP A 343 27.90 -3.86 11.32
CA ASP A 343 29.23 -4.38 11.00
C ASP A 343 29.49 -4.31 9.49
N THR A 344 30.55 -4.95 9.02
CA THR A 344 30.95 -4.98 7.60
C THR A 344 30.58 -6.32 6.94
N GLY A 345 30.70 -6.40 5.61
CA GLY A 345 30.42 -7.60 4.83
C GLY A 345 28.93 -7.99 4.90
N ASP A 346 28.67 -9.25 5.26
CA ASP A 346 27.31 -9.80 5.37
C ASP A 346 26.62 -9.50 6.72
N ASN A 347 27.37 -8.91 7.67
CA ASN A 347 26.89 -8.58 9.01
C ASN A 347 26.40 -7.12 9.12
N VAL A 348 25.99 -6.54 8.02
CA VAL A 348 25.34 -5.23 7.96
C VAL A 348 23.93 -5.30 8.56
N MET A 349 23.35 -4.15 8.87
CA MET A 349 21.96 -4.10 9.30
C MET A 349 21.03 -4.26 8.09
N ILE A 350 20.10 -5.20 8.18
CA ILE A 350 19.12 -5.50 7.12
C ILE A 350 17.72 -5.40 7.72
N GLY A 351 16.99 -4.38 7.33
CA GLY A 351 15.57 -4.20 7.66
C GLY A 351 14.69 -4.71 6.53
N GLY A 352 13.86 -5.71 6.79
CA GLY A 352 12.84 -6.21 5.87
C GLY A 352 11.47 -5.60 6.20
N LEU A 353 10.68 -5.32 5.17
CA LEU A 353 9.28 -4.91 5.32
C LEU A 353 8.42 -5.57 4.26
N ILE A 354 7.21 -5.94 4.64
CA ILE A 354 6.19 -6.42 3.72
C ILE A 354 5.12 -5.34 3.63
N VAL A 355 4.96 -4.80 2.44
CA VAL A 355 3.83 -3.94 2.10
C VAL A 355 2.72 -4.84 1.62
N GLY A 356 1.63 -4.90 2.38
CA GLY A 356 0.49 -5.74 2.05
C GLY A 356 -0.67 -4.90 1.58
N ASN A 357 -1.34 -5.40 0.61
CA ASN A 357 -2.77 -5.30 0.30
C ASN A 357 -3.01 -5.93 -1.08
N ASP A 358 -3.85 -6.93 -1.14
CA ASP A 358 -4.23 -7.62 -2.39
C ASP A 358 -5.12 -6.75 -3.31
N THR A 359 -5.43 -5.52 -2.91
CA THR A 359 -6.35 -4.62 -3.65
C THR A 359 -5.63 -3.58 -4.53
N GLY A 360 -4.29 -3.70 -4.71
CA GLY A 360 -3.54 -2.90 -5.68
C GLY A 360 -3.23 -1.46 -5.28
N GLY A 361 -3.32 -1.11 -4.01
CA GLY A 361 -2.83 0.17 -3.47
C GLY A 361 -1.30 0.23 -3.41
N THR A 362 -0.73 1.43 -3.31
CA THR A 362 0.69 1.64 -3.02
C THR A 362 0.83 2.26 -1.64
N SER A 363 1.93 1.99 -0.93
CA SER A 363 2.30 2.72 0.30
C SER A 363 3.37 3.73 -0.01
N LYS A 364 3.19 4.95 0.45
CA LYS A 364 4.27 5.92 0.49
C LYS A 364 5.01 5.80 1.82
N VAL A 365 6.29 5.47 1.75
CA VAL A 365 7.12 5.26 2.93
C VAL A 365 8.31 6.22 2.93
N ILE A 366 8.73 6.63 4.12
CA ILE A 366 10.08 7.15 4.33
C ILE A 366 10.92 6.07 5.02
N VAL A 367 12.12 5.83 4.49
CA VAL A 367 13.13 4.97 5.12
C VAL A 367 14.29 5.85 5.56
N ARG A 368 14.73 5.71 6.82
CA ARG A 368 15.84 6.47 7.39
C ARG A 368 16.92 5.54 7.92
N ALA A 369 18.17 5.92 7.77
CA ALA A 369 19.32 5.29 8.43
C ALA A 369 20.05 6.35 9.25
N LEU A 370 19.98 6.21 10.56
CA LEU A 370 20.49 7.17 11.52
C LEU A 370 21.74 6.60 12.22
N GLY A 371 22.62 7.50 12.60
CA GLY A 371 23.86 7.17 13.32
C GLY A 371 24.28 8.31 14.21
N PRO A 372 24.83 9.43 13.67
CA PRO A 372 25.37 10.52 14.47
C PRO A 372 24.37 11.17 15.44
N SER A 373 23.08 11.13 15.15
CA SER A 373 22.03 11.70 16.01
C SER A 373 21.56 10.76 17.12
N ILE A 374 22.00 9.49 17.11
CA ILE A 374 21.59 8.52 18.13
C ILE A 374 22.38 8.77 19.41
N PRO A 375 21.74 8.92 20.60
CA PRO A 375 22.43 9.24 21.85
C PRO A 375 23.02 7.97 22.49
N VAL A 376 23.93 7.29 21.77
CA VAL A 376 24.64 6.09 22.26
C VAL A 376 26.12 6.17 21.98
N THR A 377 26.92 5.53 22.86
CA THR A 377 28.36 5.42 22.64
C THR A 377 28.66 4.51 21.44
N GLY A 378 29.55 4.95 20.55
CA GLY A 378 29.94 4.18 19.37
C GLY A 378 28.86 4.19 18.28
N ALA A 379 28.09 5.27 18.19
CA ALA A 379 27.15 5.48 17.08
C ALA A 379 27.86 5.44 15.72
N LEU A 380 27.19 4.91 14.70
CA LEU A 380 27.69 4.86 13.32
C LEU A 380 27.88 6.28 12.78
N SER A 381 29.09 6.60 12.32
CA SER A 381 29.46 7.99 12.01
C SER A 381 28.84 8.54 10.71
N ASP A 382 28.61 7.67 9.71
CA ASP A 382 28.14 8.04 8.39
C ASP A 382 27.39 6.85 7.77
N PRO A 383 26.06 6.70 8.05
CA PRO A 383 25.25 5.60 7.53
C PRO A 383 24.88 5.81 6.08
N THR A 384 24.99 4.77 5.25
CA THR A 384 24.45 4.69 3.90
C THR A 384 23.24 3.76 3.86
N LEU A 385 22.30 4.03 2.96
CA LEU A 385 21.02 3.32 2.85
C LEU A 385 20.78 2.85 1.42
N GLU A 386 20.40 1.57 1.25
CA GLU A 386 19.85 1.01 0.01
C GLU A 386 18.46 0.45 0.28
N LEU A 387 17.52 0.70 -0.62
CA LEU A 387 16.21 0.05 -0.66
C LEU A 387 16.15 -0.88 -1.87
N ARG A 388 15.79 -2.13 -1.63
CA ARG A 388 15.71 -3.19 -2.65
C ARG A 388 14.33 -3.84 -2.63
N ASP A 389 13.89 -4.35 -3.78
CA ASP A 389 12.68 -5.17 -3.91
C ASP A 389 12.91 -6.63 -3.47
N GLY A 390 11.85 -7.45 -3.51
CA GLY A 390 11.90 -8.86 -3.14
C GLY A 390 12.77 -9.75 -4.03
N SER A 391 13.16 -9.26 -5.22
CA SER A 391 14.12 -9.93 -6.12
C SER A 391 15.57 -9.52 -5.82
N GLY A 392 15.79 -8.55 -4.92
CA GLY A 392 17.08 -7.96 -4.62
C GLY A 392 17.49 -6.81 -5.56
N THR A 393 16.60 -6.37 -6.46
CA THR A 393 16.86 -5.25 -7.37
C THR A 393 16.89 -3.93 -6.58
N LEU A 394 17.89 -3.09 -6.83
CA LEU A 394 18.00 -1.78 -6.21
C LEU A 394 16.89 -0.84 -6.72
N ILE A 395 16.06 -0.36 -5.80
CA ILE A 395 15.02 0.65 -6.08
C ILE A 395 15.60 2.05 -5.93
N SER A 396 16.30 2.29 -4.81
CA SER A 396 16.88 3.60 -4.49
C SER A 396 18.01 3.45 -3.48
N SER A 397 18.92 4.41 -3.46
CA SER A 397 19.96 4.51 -2.44
C SER A 397 20.16 5.95 -2.00
N ASN A 398 20.74 6.13 -0.81
CA ASN A 398 21.07 7.46 -0.28
C ASN A 398 22.28 7.38 0.63
N ASP A 399 23.06 8.45 0.61
CA ASP A 399 24.23 8.66 1.48
C ASP A 399 23.99 9.85 2.45
N ASN A 400 23.44 10.94 1.93
CA ASN A 400 23.11 12.14 2.69
C ASN A 400 21.68 12.56 2.36
N TRP A 401 20.80 12.62 3.35
CA TRP A 401 19.36 12.75 3.16
C TRP A 401 18.86 13.97 2.36
N LYS A 402 19.69 15.02 2.22
CA LYS A 402 19.30 16.22 1.46
C LYS A 402 19.46 16.10 -0.05
N VAL A 403 20.27 15.14 -0.50
CA VAL A 403 20.71 15.04 -1.90
C VAL A 403 20.52 13.61 -2.39
N ARG A 404 19.92 13.44 -3.56
CA ARG A 404 19.81 12.15 -4.24
C ARG A 404 21.14 11.74 -4.89
N PRO A 405 21.31 10.46 -5.27
CA PRO A 405 22.52 9.99 -5.97
C PRO A 405 22.82 10.71 -7.29
N ASP A 406 21.79 11.26 -7.95
CA ASP A 406 21.93 12.05 -9.19
C ASP A 406 22.31 13.53 -8.95
N GLY A 407 22.51 13.92 -7.68
CA GLY A 407 22.85 15.27 -7.27
C GLY A 407 21.65 16.23 -7.09
N SER A 408 20.44 15.80 -7.39
CA SER A 408 19.24 16.60 -7.17
C SER A 408 18.87 16.69 -5.68
N SER A 409 18.25 17.82 -5.27
CA SER A 409 17.77 17.97 -3.89
C SER A 409 16.50 17.17 -3.65
N GLN A 410 16.43 16.47 -2.51
CA GLN A 410 15.21 15.87 -1.97
C GLN A 410 14.82 16.45 -0.60
N GLN A 411 15.50 17.51 -0.16
CA GLN A 411 15.35 18.07 1.19
C GLN A 411 13.89 18.45 1.48
N ALA A 412 13.25 19.21 0.60
CA ALA A 412 11.86 19.66 0.79
C ALA A 412 10.87 18.49 0.87
N GLU A 413 11.09 17.42 0.10
CA GLU A 413 10.25 16.21 0.14
C GLU A 413 10.38 15.49 1.49
N ILE A 414 11.60 15.37 2.01
CA ILE A 414 11.85 14.70 3.28
C ILE A 414 11.40 15.58 4.46
N GLU A 415 11.60 16.89 4.43
CA GLU A 415 11.10 17.82 5.45
C GLU A 415 9.55 17.81 5.52
N ALA A 416 8.87 17.66 4.39
CA ALA A 416 7.40 17.55 4.34
C ALA A 416 6.87 16.30 5.05
N THR A 417 7.67 15.27 5.29
CA THR A 417 7.29 14.09 6.10
C THR A 417 7.21 14.37 7.60
N THR A 418 7.66 15.55 8.05
CA THR A 418 7.78 15.98 9.47
C THR A 418 8.77 15.19 10.32
N ILE A 419 9.48 14.23 9.75
CA ILE A 419 10.46 13.38 10.43
C ILE A 419 11.81 13.34 9.69
N PRO A 420 12.39 14.48 9.24
CA PRO A 420 13.69 14.48 8.59
C PRO A 420 14.79 14.04 9.56
N PRO A 421 15.90 13.42 9.09
CA PRO A 421 17.09 13.25 9.90
C PRO A 421 17.62 14.60 10.41
N THR A 422 18.20 14.59 11.61
CA THR A 422 18.72 15.84 12.24
C THR A 422 20.18 16.10 11.91
N ASN A 423 20.93 15.09 11.50
CA ASN A 423 22.31 15.22 11.07
C ASN A 423 22.43 15.08 9.55
N ASN A 424 23.28 15.90 8.92
CA ASN A 424 23.42 15.91 7.45
C ASN A 424 24.12 14.67 6.88
N LEU A 425 24.86 13.91 7.69
CA LEU A 425 25.52 12.66 7.30
C LEU A 425 24.58 11.45 7.35
N GLU A 426 23.37 11.62 7.84
CA GLU A 426 22.39 10.55 7.89
C GLU A 426 21.67 10.36 6.55
N SER A 427 21.19 9.16 6.31
CA SER A 427 20.51 8.80 5.06
C SER A 427 19.01 8.75 5.23
N ALA A 428 18.28 9.21 4.21
CA ALA A 428 16.85 9.00 4.10
C ALA A 428 16.41 8.97 2.64
N LEU A 429 15.33 8.26 2.37
CA LEU A 429 14.67 8.24 1.07
C LEU A 429 13.16 8.11 1.24
N VAL A 430 12.41 8.68 0.31
CA VAL A 430 10.96 8.52 0.17
C VAL A 430 10.70 7.65 -1.04
N ALA A 431 9.86 6.63 -0.88
CA ALA A 431 9.48 5.71 -1.95
C ALA A 431 7.99 5.40 -1.93
N THR A 432 7.40 5.23 -3.10
CA THR A 432 6.04 4.72 -3.26
C THR A 432 6.13 3.26 -3.68
N LEU A 433 5.72 2.35 -2.79
CA LEU A 433 5.92 0.91 -2.92
C LEU A 433 4.58 0.21 -3.23
N ALA A 434 4.58 -0.67 -4.22
CA ALA A 434 3.48 -1.59 -4.47
C ALA A 434 3.45 -2.70 -3.39
N PRO A 435 2.36 -3.46 -3.25
CA PRO A 435 2.36 -4.65 -2.42
C PRO A 435 3.52 -5.60 -2.78
N GLY A 436 4.26 -6.06 -1.77
CA GLY A 436 5.44 -6.90 -1.99
C GLY A 436 6.43 -6.86 -0.83
N ASN A 437 7.54 -7.58 -1.00
CA ASN A 437 8.63 -7.65 -0.03
C ASN A 437 9.72 -6.64 -0.40
N TYR A 438 10.25 -5.96 0.60
CA TYR A 438 11.31 -4.97 0.43
C TYR A 438 12.38 -5.12 1.50
N THR A 439 13.58 -4.66 1.19
CA THR A 439 14.73 -4.72 2.08
C THR A 439 15.47 -3.39 2.12
N ALA A 440 15.62 -2.82 3.30
CA ALA A 440 16.47 -1.67 3.58
C ALA A 440 17.82 -2.17 4.14
N ILE A 441 18.92 -1.82 3.49
CA ILE A 441 20.27 -2.23 3.90
C ILE A 441 21.03 -1.00 4.37
N VAL A 442 21.48 -1.02 5.63
CA VAL A 442 22.30 0.05 6.23
C VAL A 442 23.73 -0.41 6.40
N ARG A 443 24.66 0.41 5.92
CA ARG A 443 26.10 0.22 6.05
C ARG A 443 26.76 1.50 6.56
N GLY A 444 27.93 1.36 7.14
CA GLY A 444 28.81 2.51 7.38
C GLY A 444 29.61 2.85 6.12
N LYS A 445 29.60 4.12 5.72
CA LYS A 445 30.42 4.63 4.62
C LYS A 445 31.88 4.30 4.83
N GLY A 446 32.55 3.85 3.76
CA GLY A 446 33.96 3.45 3.87
C GLY A 446 34.22 2.24 4.78
N ASN A 447 33.22 1.36 4.97
CA ASN A 447 33.29 0.20 5.87
C ASN A 447 33.48 0.58 7.36
N THR A 448 33.00 1.73 7.77
CA THR A 448 32.93 2.08 9.20
C THR A 448 31.88 1.23 9.91
N THR A 449 32.08 1.00 11.20
CA THR A 449 31.16 0.21 12.04
C THR A 449 30.68 1.02 13.23
N GLY A 450 29.52 0.67 13.77
CA GLY A 450 28.97 1.36 14.93
C GLY A 450 27.50 1.05 15.15
N VAL A 451 26.90 1.63 16.17
CA VAL A 451 25.46 1.48 16.43
C VAL A 451 24.69 2.36 15.47
N GLY A 452 23.86 1.74 14.64
CA GLY A 452 22.95 2.40 13.71
C GLY A 452 21.49 2.15 14.06
N LEU A 453 20.60 2.94 13.44
CA LEU A 453 19.16 2.81 13.55
C LEU A 453 18.56 2.87 12.13
N VAL A 454 17.81 1.85 11.75
CA VAL A 454 16.95 1.89 10.55
C VAL A 454 15.52 2.09 10.95
N GLU A 455 14.84 2.97 10.26
CA GLU A 455 13.43 3.24 10.51
C GLU A 455 12.65 3.28 9.20
N VAL A 456 11.44 2.74 9.22
CA VAL A 456 10.48 2.84 8.13
C VAL A 456 9.17 3.36 8.68
N TYR A 457 8.63 4.41 8.09
CA TYR A 457 7.33 4.96 8.41
C TYR A 457 6.44 4.97 7.18
N ASN A 458 5.20 4.55 7.35
CA ASN A 458 4.15 4.87 6.39
C ASN A 458 3.77 6.35 6.57
N ILE A 459 3.80 7.13 5.49
CA ILE A 459 3.60 8.59 5.48
C ILE A 459 2.38 9.01 4.64
N GLU A 460 1.47 8.05 4.38
CA GLU A 460 0.14 8.32 3.78
C GLU A 460 -0.91 8.61 4.83
#